data_8a9315f50ea50af98036f2e23aecfa3d
#
_entry.id   8a9315f50ea50af98036f2e23aecfa3d
#
_cell.length_a   1.000
_cell.length_b   1.000
_cell.length_c   1.000
_cell.angle_alpha   90.00
_cell.angle_beta   90.00
_cell.angle_gamma   90.00
#
_symmetry.space_group_name_H-M   'P 1'
#
loop_
_entity.id
_entity.type
_entity.pdbx_description
1 polymer ?
#
loop_
_entity_poly.entity_id
_entity_poly.type
_entity_poly.pdbx_seq_one_letter_code
_entity_poly.pdbx_strand_id
1 'polypeptide(L)'
;MNNDTIKLLNLEGKNIDLTKSHVDKVNGELVCTIVLNNTTKCCKDCGSTSICSHGYTPKKITHSISTNQPCILNYRARRFRCKDCGKTFLEHNPFCQKDEKLSLYTDIKIMEKLRSHTSTFTSVAKDFNVSVQTVVNVFDNYASSSRLPLDEAICIDEIYTNKLTKKKYSCVIMNFKTKQVIDLYPSRLKYDLEDNFMRIPLEERKQVKYVIIDMWDTYKQVSLGVFPNAIVAVDSFHVIKHLNLAIDMIRLKVMRKYDKGHSKLENAEMYYYMLKKFHYFFTKNYDNIYDGKIKVHKLHTSWDKHEIRKYLLEIDTDLNYAYNLKQEYQEFNLTAKYKTCDEELDKLINDFRTSHLKEFREFGKLLNHWRTEIKNSFIKIDAYTTEKKTNEIISIKKRLSNGPMEGGNSRIKCIIKNANGYKNFDRFRKRVLFSINKNTPIRSNNKSKDKDNDNKNKDK
;
A
#
# COMPACT_ATOMS: atom_id res chain seq x y z
N MET A 1 -13.62 -38.84 -19.90
CA MET A 1 -12.69 -37.71 -19.69
C MET A 1 -11.26 -38.22 -19.82
N ASN A 2 -10.29 -37.38 -20.23
CA ASN A 2 -8.87 -37.77 -20.29
C ASN A 2 -8.01 -36.91 -19.33
N ASN A 3 -6.73 -37.27 -19.20
CA ASN A 3 -5.82 -36.56 -18.28
C ASN A 3 -5.58 -35.11 -18.66
N ASP A 4 -5.58 -34.76 -19.96
CA ASP A 4 -5.40 -33.37 -20.39
C ASP A 4 -6.60 -32.50 -20.00
N THR A 5 -7.80 -33.06 -20.07
CA THR A 5 -9.01 -32.41 -19.57
C THR A 5 -8.93 -32.15 -18.07
N ILE A 6 -8.42 -33.12 -17.28
CA ILE A 6 -8.23 -32.94 -15.82
C ILE A 6 -7.25 -31.81 -15.53
N LYS A 7 -6.15 -31.71 -16.27
CA LYS A 7 -5.19 -30.60 -16.15
C LYS A 7 -5.84 -29.27 -16.50
N LEU A 8 -6.56 -29.18 -17.62
CA LEU A 8 -7.27 -27.97 -18.03
C LEU A 8 -8.28 -27.52 -16.97
N LEU A 9 -8.93 -28.46 -16.31
CA LEU A 9 -9.90 -28.19 -15.25
C LEU A 9 -9.26 -27.95 -13.88
N ASN A 10 -7.94 -28.01 -13.73
CA ASN A 10 -7.24 -27.93 -12.44
C ASN A 10 -7.78 -28.90 -11.36
N LEU A 11 -8.07 -30.13 -11.79
CA LEU A 11 -8.59 -31.20 -10.93
C LEU A 11 -7.54 -32.30 -10.67
N GLU A 12 -6.28 -32.05 -10.95
CA GLU A 12 -5.17 -32.97 -10.71
C GLU A 12 -5.09 -33.39 -9.24
N GLY A 13 -4.70 -34.61 -8.98
CA GLY A 13 -4.63 -35.18 -7.64
C GLY A 13 -5.99 -35.49 -6.98
N LYS A 14 -7.10 -35.25 -7.70
CA LYS A 14 -8.43 -35.66 -7.24
C LYS A 14 -8.77 -37.02 -7.84
N ASN A 15 -8.93 -38.04 -7.05
CA ASN A 15 -9.13 -39.42 -7.47
C ASN A 15 -10.41 -39.63 -8.31
N ILE A 16 -10.41 -39.09 -9.54
CA ILE A 16 -11.56 -39.03 -10.45
C ILE A 16 -11.65 -40.31 -11.28
N ASP A 17 -12.84 -40.88 -11.38
CA ASP A 17 -13.17 -41.96 -12.32
C ASP A 17 -13.33 -41.40 -13.71
N LEU A 18 -12.31 -41.55 -14.54
CA LEU A 18 -12.26 -40.96 -15.92
C LEU A 18 -13.31 -41.56 -16.85
N THR A 19 -13.74 -42.80 -16.58
CA THR A 19 -14.73 -43.50 -17.42
C THR A 19 -16.15 -43.02 -17.19
N LYS A 20 -16.47 -42.60 -15.97
CA LYS A 20 -17.79 -42.10 -15.55
C LYS A 20 -17.90 -40.59 -15.53
N SER A 21 -16.80 -39.90 -15.80
CA SER A 21 -16.76 -38.44 -15.80
C SER A 21 -16.67 -37.90 -17.24
N HIS A 22 -17.38 -36.82 -17.54
CA HIS A 22 -17.42 -36.19 -18.87
C HIS A 22 -17.64 -34.67 -18.75
N VAL A 23 -17.41 -33.98 -19.87
CA VAL A 23 -17.59 -32.52 -19.99
C VAL A 23 -18.58 -32.25 -21.09
N ASP A 24 -19.59 -31.44 -20.80
CA ASP A 24 -20.62 -31.00 -21.72
C ASP A 24 -20.67 -29.49 -21.80
N LYS A 25 -21.24 -28.97 -22.86
CA LYS A 25 -21.58 -27.57 -23.00
C LYS A 25 -23.09 -27.44 -22.99
N VAL A 26 -23.66 -26.88 -21.90
CA VAL A 26 -25.09 -26.72 -21.71
C VAL A 26 -25.41 -25.24 -21.67
N ASN A 27 -26.26 -24.73 -22.57
CA ASN A 27 -26.63 -23.31 -22.68
C ASN A 27 -25.43 -22.34 -22.73
N GLY A 28 -24.32 -22.76 -23.35
CA GLY A 28 -23.09 -21.97 -23.44
C GLY A 28 -22.15 -22.11 -22.23
N GLU A 29 -22.59 -22.66 -21.11
CA GLU A 29 -21.80 -22.93 -19.92
C GLU A 29 -21.10 -24.30 -19.99
N LEU A 30 -19.91 -24.40 -19.42
CA LEU A 30 -19.15 -25.64 -19.30
C LEU A 30 -19.64 -26.39 -18.07
N VAL A 31 -20.16 -27.58 -18.25
CA VAL A 31 -20.64 -28.44 -17.16
C VAL A 31 -19.81 -29.72 -17.14
N CYS A 32 -19.10 -29.95 -16.03
CA CYS A 32 -18.27 -31.12 -15.84
C CYS A 32 -18.95 -32.09 -14.86
N THR A 33 -19.46 -33.20 -15.35
CA THR A 33 -19.97 -34.28 -14.50
C THR A 33 -18.80 -35.08 -13.98
N ILE A 34 -18.64 -35.13 -12.64
CA ILE A 34 -17.50 -35.76 -11.95
C ILE A 34 -17.99 -36.88 -11.03
N VAL A 35 -17.36 -38.02 -11.13
CA VAL A 35 -17.50 -39.17 -10.24
C VAL A 35 -16.11 -39.51 -9.69
N LEU A 36 -15.99 -39.80 -8.40
CA LEU A 36 -14.73 -40.25 -7.79
C LEU A 36 -14.61 -41.75 -7.81
N ASN A 37 -13.36 -42.27 -7.89
CA ASN A 37 -13.11 -43.66 -7.59
C ASN A 37 -13.42 -43.95 -6.11
N ASN A 38 -13.97 -45.14 -5.82
CA ASN A 38 -14.35 -45.48 -4.45
C ASN A 38 -13.12 -45.73 -3.58
N THR A 39 -12.91 -44.92 -2.57
CA THR A 39 -11.84 -45.05 -1.58
C THR A 39 -12.40 -45.23 -0.17
N THR A 40 -13.71 -45.23 0.00
CA THR A 40 -14.35 -45.32 1.31
C THR A 40 -14.36 -46.77 1.75
N LYS A 41 -13.71 -47.09 2.89
CA LYS A 41 -13.52 -48.44 3.41
C LYS A 41 -14.41 -48.75 4.61
N CYS A 42 -14.84 -47.74 5.37
CA CYS A 42 -15.57 -47.95 6.61
C CYS A 42 -16.62 -46.84 6.84
N CYS A 43 -17.56 -47.14 7.71
CA CYS A 43 -18.57 -46.21 8.20
C CYS A 43 -17.91 -45.10 9.01
N LYS A 44 -18.32 -43.83 8.78
CA LYS A 44 -17.79 -42.67 9.50
C LYS A 44 -18.29 -42.57 10.95
N ASP A 45 -19.42 -43.21 11.25
CA ASP A 45 -20.05 -43.17 12.58
C ASP A 45 -19.62 -44.29 13.51
N CYS A 46 -19.58 -45.56 13.01
CA CYS A 46 -19.30 -46.71 13.83
C CYS A 46 -18.01 -47.49 13.47
N GLY A 47 -17.30 -47.05 12.43
CA GLY A 47 -16.06 -47.69 11.99
C GLY A 47 -16.23 -49.02 11.24
N SER A 48 -17.46 -49.57 11.13
CA SER A 48 -17.73 -50.84 10.46
C SER A 48 -17.32 -50.83 8.99
N THR A 49 -16.77 -51.92 8.51
CA THR A 49 -16.45 -52.14 7.09
C THR A 49 -17.66 -52.64 6.28
N SER A 50 -18.76 -53.02 6.95
CA SER A 50 -19.99 -53.51 6.34
C SER A 50 -20.81 -52.35 5.77
N ILE A 51 -20.32 -51.73 4.69
CA ILE A 51 -20.98 -50.62 4.01
C ILE A 51 -21.34 -51.01 2.58
N CYS A 52 -22.49 -50.51 2.09
CA CYS A 52 -22.91 -50.68 0.71
C CYS A 52 -23.19 -49.33 0.03
N SER A 53 -22.97 -49.25 -1.28
CA SER A 53 -23.32 -48.08 -2.08
C SER A 53 -24.86 -47.94 -2.12
N HIS A 54 -25.35 -46.73 -1.88
CA HIS A 54 -26.77 -46.38 -1.84
C HIS A 54 -27.12 -45.25 -2.78
N GLY A 55 -26.54 -45.30 -4.00
CA GLY A 55 -26.74 -44.29 -5.05
C GLY A 55 -25.82 -43.10 -4.98
N TYR A 56 -26.21 -42.02 -5.65
CA TYR A 56 -25.47 -40.78 -5.76
C TYR A 56 -26.32 -39.58 -5.39
N THR A 57 -25.71 -38.57 -4.79
CA THR A 57 -26.31 -37.29 -4.54
C THR A 57 -25.59 -36.23 -5.37
N PRO A 58 -26.26 -35.57 -6.32
CA PRO A 58 -25.63 -34.53 -7.13
C PRO A 58 -25.34 -33.28 -6.30
N LYS A 59 -24.15 -32.70 -6.48
CA LYS A 59 -23.73 -31.42 -5.89
C LYS A 59 -23.25 -30.53 -7.01
N LYS A 60 -23.87 -29.36 -7.20
CA LYS A 60 -23.40 -28.31 -8.12
C LYS A 60 -22.38 -27.43 -7.41
N ILE A 61 -21.17 -27.32 -7.98
CA ILE A 61 -20.07 -26.55 -7.43
C ILE A 61 -19.60 -25.57 -8.53
N THR A 62 -19.56 -24.30 -8.23
CA THR A 62 -18.98 -23.28 -9.11
C THR A 62 -17.46 -23.45 -9.09
N HIS A 63 -16.86 -23.56 -10.27
CA HIS A 63 -15.43 -23.81 -10.44
C HIS A 63 -14.88 -22.92 -11.54
N SER A 64 -13.54 -22.75 -11.58
CA SER A 64 -12.84 -22.02 -12.62
C SER A 64 -11.80 -22.90 -13.29
N ILE A 65 -11.76 -22.88 -14.61
CA ILE A 65 -10.72 -23.60 -15.37
C ILE A 65 -9.39 -22.81 -15.41
N SER A 66 -8.36 -23.37 -16.01
CA SER A 66 -7.01 -22.76 -16.09
C SER A 66 -7.00 -21.35 -16.69
N THR A 67 -7.93 -21.04 -17.59
CA THR A 67 -8.10 -19.70 -18.19
C THR A 67 -8.95 -18.73 -17.35
N ASN A 68 -9.28 -19.10 -16.12
CA ASN A 68 -10.18 -18.40 -15.20
C ASN A 68 -11.65 -18.30 -15.68
N GLN A 69 -12.01 -19.02 -16.75
CA GLN A 69 -13.42 -19.09 -17.16
C GLN A 69 -14.23 -19.91 -16.16
N PRO A 70 -15.45 -19.50 -15.84
CA PRO A 70 -16.31 -20.25 -14.93
C PRO A 70 -16.82 -21.54 -15.58
N CYS A 71 -16.93 -22.59 -14.78
CA CYS A 71 -17.62 -23.83 -15.13
C CYS A 71 -18.39 -24.38 -13.92
N ILE A 72 -19.28 -25.31 -14.18
CA ILE A 72 -20.02 -26.00 -13.13
C ILE A 72 -19.47 -27.43 -13.00
N LEU A 73 -19.00 -27.79 -11.81
CA LEU A 73 -18.75 -29.18 -11.48
C LEU A 73 -20.08 -29.79 -10.96
N ASN A 74 -20.66 -30.69 -11.72
CA ASN A 74 -21.76 -31.53 -11.28
C ASN A 74 -21.19 -32.79 -10.62
N TYR A 75 -20.79 -32.64 -9.34
CA TYR A 75 -20.18 -33.71 -8.57
C TYR A 75 -21.24 -34.68 -8.10
N ARG A 76 -21.17 -35.92 -8.56
CA ARG A 76 -22.04 -37.01 -8.15
C ARG A 76 -21.42 -37.68 -6.94
N ALA A 77 -21.69 -37.15 -5.73
CA ALA A 77 -21.20 -37.70 -4.46
C ALA A 77 -21.85 -39.05 -4.17
N ARG A 78 -21.03 -40.10 -3.97
CA ARG A 78 -21.54 -41.43 -3.65
C ARG A 78 -22.11 -41.44 -2.23
N ARG A 79 -23.30 -41.99 -2.07
CA ARG A 79 -23.98 -42.21 -0.81
C ARG A 79 -23.74 -43.66 -0.36
N PHE A 80 -23.41 -43.85 0.89
CA PHE A 80 -23.24 -45.13 1.51
C PHE A 80 -24.28 -45.37 2.59
N ARG A 81 -24.63 -46.64 2.82
CA ARG A 81 -25.40 -47.09 3.97
C ARG A 81 -24.58 -48.13 4.75
N CYS A 82 -24.45 -47.95 6.06
CA CYS A 82 -23.86 -48.93 6.92
C CYS A 82 -24.91 -50.01 7.24
N LYS A 83 -24.52 -51.27 7.12
CA LYS A 83 -25.42 -52.41 7.45
C LYS A 83 -25.53 -52.61 8.95
N ASP A 84 -24.48 -52.25 9.72
CA ASP A 84 -24.45 -52.51 11.17
C ASP A 84 -25.18 -51.40 11.96
N CYS A 85 -24.91 -50.11 11.70
CA CYS A 85 -25.57 -49.05 12.43
C CYS A 85 -26.75 -48.41 11.68
N GLY A 86 -27.05 -48.85 10.45
CA GLY A 86 -28.20 -48.37 9.64
C GLY A 86 -28.02 -46.94 9.07
N LYS A 87 -27.05 -46.20 9.52
CA LYS A 87 -26.84 -44.78 9.10
C LYS A 87 -26.38 -44.66 7.66
N THR A 88 -26.75 -43.53 7.03
CA THR A 88 -26.29 -43.17 5.69
C THR A 88 -25.36 -41.95 5.73
N PHE A 89 -24.32 -42.00 4.91
CA PHE A 89 -23.36 -40.90 4.80
C PHE A 89 -22.87 -40.73 3.36
N LEU A 90 -22.31 -39.55 3.07
CA LEU A 90 -21.70 -39.24 1.77
C LEU A 90 -20.18 -39.45 1.83
N GLU A 91 -19.59 -39.79 0.70
CA GLU A 91 -18.13 -39.78 0.54
C GLU A 91 -17.57 -38.35 0.77
N HIS A 92 -16.26 -38.26 0.99
CA HIS A 92 -15.60 -36.96 1.16
C HIS A 92 -15.62 -36.16 -0.13
N ASN A 93 -16.01 -34.87 -0.01
CA ASN A 93 -15.96 -33.94 -1.12
C ASN A 93 -14.60 -33.23 -1.15
N PRO A 94 -13.73 -33.46 -2.15
CA PRO A 94 -12.41 -32.85 -2.22
C PRO A 94 -12.42 -31.50 -2.97
N PHE A 95 -13.55 -31.02 -3.47
CA PHE A 95 -13.63 -29.85 -4.34
C PHE A 95 -13.97 -28.56 -3.59
N CYS A 96 -14.78 -28.61 -2.54
CA CYS A 96 -15.17 -27.44 -1.76
C CYS A 96 -15.21 -27.75 -0.27
N GLN A 97 -15.26 -26.74 0.58
CA GLN A 97 -15.47 -26.89 2.02
C GLN A 97 -16.90 -27.41 2.30
N LYS A 98 -17.10 -27.89 3.54
CA LYS A 98 -18.41 -28.38 3.97
C LYS A 98 -19.44 -27.27 3.80
N ASP A 99 -20.58 -27.63 3.21
CA ASP A 99 -21.72 -26.74 2.95
C ASP A 99 -21.49 -25.56 1.99
N GLU A 100 -20.31 -25.49 1.35
CA GLU A 100 -20.00 -24.48 0.32
C GLU A 100 -20.29 -24.99 -1.10
N LYS A 101 -20.52 -24.02 -2.00
CA LYS A 101 -20.81 -24.28 -3.43
C LYS A 101 -19.71 -23.73 -4.36
N LEU A 102 -18.64 -23.17 -3.81
CA LEU A 102 -17.50 -22.65 -4.55
C LEU A 102 -16.32 -23.60 -4.36
N SER A 103 -15.58 -23.88 -5.43
CA SER A 103 -14.42 -24.77 -5.31
C SER A 103 -13.25 -24.07 -4.63
N LEU A 104 -12.47 -24.84 -3.85
CA LEU A 104 -11.24 -24.35 -3.21
C LEU A 104 -10.25 -23.73 -4.20
N TYR A 105 -10.20 -24.25 -5.42
CA TYR A 105 -9.39 -23.67 -6.48
C TYR A 105 -9.88 -22.27 -6.86
N THR A 106 -11.18 -22.07 -7.03
CA THR A 106 -11.76 -20.78 -7.37
C THR A 106 -11.56 -19.77 -6.24
N ASP A 107 -11.68 -20.17 -4.98
CA ASP A 107 -11.36 -19.33 -3.82
C ASP A 107 -9.95 -18.74 -3.93
N ILE A 108 -8.96 -19.62 -4.21
CA ILE A 108 -7.56 -19.19 -4.35
C ILE A 108 -7.41 -18.23 -5.53
N LYS A 109 -8.03 -18.52 -6.66
CA LYS A 109 -7.97 -17.65 -7.86
C LYS A 109 -8.60 -16.28 -7.63
N ILE A 110 -9.72 -16.21 -6.92
CA ILE A 110 -10.33 -14.95 -6.45
C ILE A 110 -9.31 -14.18 -5.60
N MET A 111 -8.67 -14.83 -4.64
CA MET A 111 -7.67 -14.20 -3.78
C MET A 111 -6.44 -13.72 -4.58
N GLU A 112 -5.93 -14.52 -5.51
CA GLU A 112 -4.83 -14.12 -6.40
C GLU A 112 -5.18 -12.88 -7.22
N LYS A 113 -6.38 -12.82 -7.78
CA LYS A 113 -6.87 -11.64 -8.53
C LYS A 113 -6.98 -10.41 -7.63
N LEU A 114 -7.43 -10.59 -6.38
CA LEU A 114 -7.51 -9.54 -5.38
C LEU A 114 -6.12 -9.06 -4.86
N ARG A 115 -5.00 -9.70 -5.20
CA ARG A 115 -3.66 -9.13 -4.91
C ARG A 115 -3.38 -7.85 -5.67
N SER A 116 -3.98 -7.66 -6.85
CA SER A 116 -3.84 -6.41 -7.58
C SER A 116 -4.55 -5.28 -6.86
N HIS A 117 -3.85 -4.17 -6.59
CA HIS A 117 -4.44 -2.96 -6.00
C HIS A 117 -5.43 -2.26 -6.95
N THR A 118 -5.48 -2.65 -8.22
CA THR A 118 -6.44 -2.12 -9.21
C THR A 118 -7.74 -2.92 -9.26
N SER A 119 -7.75 -4.19 -8.80
CA SER A 119 -8.96 -5.04 -8.79
C SER A 119 -9.93 -4.63 -7.68
N THR A 120 -11.22 -4.68 -7.98
CA THR A 120 -12.31 -4.45 -7.01
C THR A 120 -13.06 -5.74 -6.75
N PHE A 121 -13.82 -5.83 -5.65
CA PHE A 121 -14.70 -6.98 -5.41
C PHE A 121 -15.71 -7.16 -6.55
N THR A 122 -16.23 -6.05 -7.09
CA THR A 122 -17.19 -6.07 -8.21
C THR A 122 -16.57 -6.57 -9.51
N SER A 123 -15.33 -6.11 -9.86
CA SER A 123 -14.68 -6.58 -11.08
C SER A 123 -14.34 -8.07 -10.98
N VAL A 124 -13.83 -8.51 -9.82
CA VAL A 124 -13.52 -9.93 -9.60
C VAL A 124 -14.79 -10.80 -9.62
N ALA A 125 -15.90 -10.31 -9.05
CA ALA A 125 -17.17 -11.02 -9.11
C ALA A 125 -17.64 -11.26 -10.56
N LYS A 126 -17.47 -10.27 -11.43
CA LYS A 126 -17.75 -10.39 -12.87
C LYS A 126 -16.81 -11.40 -13.56
N ASP A 127 -15.50 -11.32 -13.28
CA ASP A 127 -14.50 -12.21 -13.88
C ASP A 127 -14.78 -13.71 -13.57
N PHE A 128 -15.32 -13.99 -12.38
CA PHE A 128 -15.58 -15.37 -11.93
C PHE A 128 -17.06 -15.78 -12.00
N ASN A 129 -17.93 -14.93 -12.54
CA ASN A 129 -19.38 -15.15 -12.63
C ASN A 129 -20.01 -15.55 -11.28
N VAL A 130 -19.66 -14.82 -10.23
CA VAL A 130 -20.19 -15.01 -8.87
C VAL A 130 -20.76 -13.69 -8.33
N SER A 131 -21.51 -13.76 -7.24
CA SER A 131 -22.00 -12.55 -6.58
C SER A 131 -20.83 -11.78 -5.92
N VAL A 132 -20.98 -10.46 -5.81
CA VAL A 132 -20.02 -9.62 -5.06
C VAL A 132 -19.89 -10.09 -3.62
N GLN A 133 -21.01 -10.51 -3.01
CA GLN A 133 -21.02 -11.04 -1.64
C GLN A 133 -20.19 -12.32 -1.52
N THR A 134 -20.22 -13.19 -2.53
CA THR A 134 -19.35 -14.40 -2.57
C THR A 134 -17.87 -14.01 -2.53
N VAL A 135 -17.45 -13.04 -3.36
CA VAL A 135 -16.05 -12.56 -3.35
C VAL A 135 -15.68 -11.93 -2.00
N VAL A 136 -16.60 -11.18 -1.39
CA VAL A 136 -16.39 -10.60 -0.05
C VAL A 136 -16.23 -11.68 1.00
N ASN A 137 -17.06 -12.71 0.98
CA ASN A 137 -16.98 -13.83 1.94
C ASN A 137 -15.68 -14.61 1.78
N VAL A 138 -15.27 -14.90 0.54
CA VAL A 138 -13.97 -15.52 0.26
C VAL A 138 -12.85 -14.66 0.82
N PHE A 139 -12.86 -13.35 0.52
CA PHE A 139 -11.84 -12.44 1.01
C PHE A 139 -11.79 -12.40 2.55
N ASP A 140 -12.90 -12.26 3.23
CA ASP A 140 -12.96 -12.21 4.70
C ASP A 140 -12.51 -13.52 5.34
N ASN A 141 -12.71 -14.67 4.65
CA ASN A 141 -12.28 -16.00 5.11
C ASN A 141 -10.77 -16.24 4.94
N TYR A 142 -10.16 -15.71 3.87
CA TYR A 142 -8.75 -15.98 3.56
C TYR A 142 -7.79 -14.83 3.90
N ALA A 143 -8.26 -13.58 3.99
CA ALA A 143 -7.42 -12.44 4.30
C ALA A 143 -7.12 -12.36 5.80
N SER A 144 -5.83 -12.41 6.15
CA SER A 144 -5.40 -12.21 7.53
C SER A 144 -5.68 -10.79 8.01
N SER A 145 -6.08 -10.67 9.27
CA SER A 145 -6.20 -9.40 9.99
C SER A 145 -4.95 -9.07 10.82
N SER A 146 -3.96 -9.95 10.85
CA SER A 146 -2.75 -9.75 11.63
C SER A 146 -1.86 -8.68 11.00
N ARG A 147 -1.35 -7.76 11.82
CA ARG A 147 -0.29 -6.84 11.40
C ARG A 147 1.02 -7.59 11.15
N LEU A 148 1.94 -6.98 10.43
CA LEU A 148 3.33 -7.45 10.40
C LEU A 148 4.06 -7.01 11.68
N PRO A 149 5.13 -7.73 12.09
CA PRO A 149 5.98 -7.29 13.18
C PRO A 149 6.67 -5.97 12.85
N LEU A 150 6.99 -5.19 13.91
CA LEU A 150 7.83 -3.99 13.78
C LEU A 150 9.26 -4.43 13.40
N ASP A 151 9.96 -3.54 12.69
CA ASP A 151 11.37 -3.71 12.36
C ASP A 151 12.19 -2.54 12.93
N GLU A 152 13.48 -2.61 12.78
CA GLU A 152 14.45 -1.59 13.22
C GLU A 152 14.11 -0.17 12.74
N ALA A 153 13.54 -0.04 11.54
CA ALA A 153 13.19 1.25 10.93
C ALA A 153 11.78 1.24 10.34
N ILE A 154 10.95 2.17 10.80
CA ILE A 154 9.56 2.32 10.39
C ILE A 154 9.28 3.74 9.88
N CYS A 155 8.39 3.84 8.91
CA CYS A 155 7.80 5.10 8.43
C CYS A 155 6.38 5.23 8.95
N ILE A 156 6.00 6.41 9.39
CA ILE A 156 4.64 6.76 9.83
C ILE A 156 4.15 7.94 9.02
N ASP A 157 2.96 7.81 8.45
CA ASP A 157 2.31 8.85 7.66
C ASP A 157 0.79 8.72 7.75
N GLU A 158 0.06 9.69 7.22
CA GLU A 158 -1.38 9.62 7.12
C GLU A 158 -1.88 9.43 5.69
N ILE A 159 -3.08 8.85 5.61
CA ILE A 159 -3.85 8.77 4.39
C ILE A 159 -5.26 9.31 4.60
N TYR A 160 -5.74 10.09 3.63
CA TYR A 160 -7.09 10.60 3.67
C TYR A 160 -8.09 9.49 3.32
N THR A 161 -8.94 9.12 4.28
CA THR A 161 -9.90 8.05 4.19
C THR A 161 -11.37 8.52 4.24
N ASN A 162 -11.60 9.83 4.40
CA ASN A 162 -12.89 10.52 4.39
C ASN A 162 -14.01 9.74 5.10
N LYS A 163 -14.97 9.20 4.33
CA LYS A 163 -16.18 8.54 4.85
C LYS A 163 -15.93 7.19 5.54
N LEU A 164 -14.73 6.66 5.46
CA LEU A 164 -14.37 5.36 6.02
C LEU A 164 -14.20 5.41 7.55
N THR A 165 -13.70 6.55 8.03
CA THR A 165 -13.54 6.80 9.47
C THR A 165 -14.18 8.14 9.84
N LYS A 166 -14.71 8.25 11.08
CA LYS A 166 -15.24 9.52 11.59
C LYS A 166 -14.20 10.65 11.62
N LYS A 167 -12.91 10.32 11.56
CA LYS A 167 -11.77 11.23 11.75
C LYS A 167 -11.04 11.60 10.44
N LYS A 168 -11.60 11.30 9.29
CA LYS A 168 -11.13 11.65 7.92
C LYS A 168 -9.75 11.10 7.51
N TYR A 169 -8.81 10.93 8.43
CA TYR A 169 -7.45 10.45 8.18
C TYR A 169 -7.17 9.18 8.97
N SER A 170 -6.48 8.26 8.34
CA SER A 170 -5.97 7.02 8.95
C SER A 170 -4.44 7.10 9.00
N CYS A 171 -3.85 6.55 10.04
CA CYS A 171 -2.39 6.40 10.13
C CYS A 171 -1.96 5.12 9.43
N VAL A 172 -0.86 5.19 8.70
CA VAL A 172 -0.21 4.06 8.02
C VAL A 172 1.18 3.88 8.61
N ILE A 173 1.52 2.66 8.98
CA ILE A 173 2.89 2.28 9.36
C ILE A 173 3.47 1.37 8.29
N MET A 174 4.70 1.66 7.88
CA MET A 174 5.40 0.92 6.84
C MET A 174 6.83 0.59 7.29
N ASN A 175 7.30 -0.57 6.92
CA ASN A 175 8.71 -0.95 7.08
C ASN A 175 9.56 -0.18 6.07
N PHE A 176 10.57 0.54 6.56
CA PHE A 176 11.47 1.32 5.71
C PHE A 176 12.31 0.45 4.77
N LYS A 177 12.81 -0.69 5.29
CA LYS A 177 13.72 -1.57 4.54
C LYS A 177 13.00 -2.36 3.45
N THR A 178 11.87 -3.00 3.80
CA THR A 178 11.14 -3.91 2.92
C THR A 178 10.01 -3.23 2.13
N LYS A 179 9.61 -2.01 2.50
CA LYS A 179 8.49 -1.25 1.94
C LYS A 179 7.13 -1.96 2.10
N GLN A 180 7.02 -2.87 3.06
CA GLN A 180 5.77 -3.53 3.41
C GLN A 180 4.95 -2.66 4.36
N VAL A 181 3.64 -2.68 4.20
CA VAL A 181 2.73 -2.04 5.16
C VAL A 181 2.65 -2.92 6.40
N ILE A 182 3.06 -2.38 7.54
CA ILE A 182 2.98 -3.08 8.82
C ILE A 182 1.54 -3.08 9.30
N ASP A 183 0.91 -1.90 9.33
CA ASP A 183 -0.49 -1.75 9.73
C ASP A 183 -1.12 -0.43 9.31
N LEU A 184 -2.45 -0.35 9.46
CA LEU A 184 -3.26 0.86 9.34
C LEU A 184 -4.13 1.04 10.58
N TYR A 185 -4.24 2.29 11.05
CA TYR A 185 -5.08 2.67 12.19
C TYR A 185 -6.15 3.70 11.76
N PRO A 186 -7.36 3.63 12.31
CA PRO A 186 -8.50 4.44 11.84
C PRO A 186 -8.43 5.92 12.25
N SER A 187 -7.34 6.35 12.85
CA SER A 187 -7.13 7.72 13.34
C SER A 187 -5.65 8.10 13.28
N ARG A 188 -5.37 9.40 13.21
CA ARG A 188 -4.03 9.98 13.37
C ARG A 188 -3.87 10.81 14.64
N LEU A 189 -4.93 10.87 15.47
CA LEU A 189 -4.90 11.67 16.71
C LEU A 189 -3.99 11.03 17.76
N LYS A 190 -3.31 11.85 18.55
CA LYS A 190 -2.31 11.44 19.54
C LYS A 190 -2.82 10.32 20.44
N TYR A 191 -3.93 10.52 21.13
CA TYR A 191 -4.50 9.55 22.06
C TYR A 191 -4.79 8.19 21.39
N ASP A 192 -5.41 8.21 20.21
CA ASP A 192 -5.75 6.98 19.49
C ASP A 192 -4.49 6.21 19.03
N LEU A 193 -3.43 6.94 18.64
CA LEU A 193 -2.16 6.33 18.25
C LEU A 193 -1.41 5.75 19.44
N GLU A 194 -1.34 6.48 20.55
CA GLU A 194 -0.73 6.01 21.79
C GLU A 194 -1.42 4.73 22.27
N ASP A 195 -2.76 4.70 22.35
CA ASP A 195 -3.52 3.51 22.74
C ASP A 195 -3.24 2.31 21.80
N ASN A 196 -3.29 2.51 20.49
CA ASN A 196 -3.04 1.45 19.53
C ASN A 196 -1.60 0.92 19.57
N PHE A 197 -0.60 1.81 19.68
CA PHE A 197 0.81 1.40 19.66
C PHE A 197 1.23 0.77 20.99
N MET A 198 0.65 1.21 22.12
CA MET A 198 0.92 0.60 23.42
C MET A 198 0.42 -0.84 23.54
N ARG A 199 -0.54 -1.25 22.72
CA ARG A 199 -0.96 -2.66 22.60
C ARG A 199 0.08 -3.56 21.92
N ILE A 200 1.07 -2.99 21.25
CA ILE A 200 2.22 -3.73 20.71
C ILE A 200 3.15 -4.09 21.88
N PRO A 201 3.61 -5.34 21.98
CA PRO A 201 4.51 -5.77 23.07
C PRO A 201 5.72 -4.84 23.21
N LEU A 202 6.11 -4.52 24.44
CA LEU A 202 7.21 -3.59 24.73
C LEU A 202 8.53 -4.05 24.08
N GLU A 203 8.82 -5.35 24.11
CA GLU A 203 10.04 -5.90 23.53
C GLU A 203 10.10 -5.68 22.00
N GLU A 204 8.96 -5.71 21.33
CA GLU A 204 8.89 -5.41 19.90
C GLU A 204 9.05 -3.90 19.66
N ARG A 205 8.47 -3.05 20.51
CA ARG A 205 8.64 -1.58 20.42
C ARG A 205 10.09 -1.13 20.68
N LYS A 206 10.81 -1.82 21.57
CA LYS A 206 12.24 -1.59 21.83
C LYS A 206 13.16 -1.91 20.63
N GLN A 207 12.73 -2.76 19.71
CA GLN A 207 13.51 -3.09 18.51
C GLN A 207 13.54 -1.95 17.49
N VAL A 208 12.58 -1.02 17.56
CA VAL A 208 12.53 0.14 16.68
C VAL A 208 13.62 1.13 17.06
N LYS A 209 14.60 1.34 16.18
CA LYS A 209 15.69 2.30 16.34
C LYS A 209 15.47 3.59 15.55
N TYR A 210 14.70 3.54 14.49
CA TYR A 210 14.45 4.69 13.62
C TYR A 210 12.97 4.81 13.28
N VAL A 211 12.41 6.00 13.52
CA VAL A 211 11.05 6.36 13.10
C VAL A 211 11.13 7.55 12.17
N ILE A 212 10.67 7.37 10.94
CA ILE A 212 10.64 8.41 9.92
C ILE A 212 9.22 8.96 9.83
N ILE A 213 9.09 10.28 9.96
CA ILE A 213 7.81 10.99 9.98
C ILE A 213 7.82 12.23 9.09
N ASP A 214 6.64 12.74 8.79
CA ASP A 214 6.46 14.08 8.28
C ASP A 214 6.68 15.12 9.39
N MET A 215 6.78 16.39 9.03
CA MET A 215 6.94 17.50 9.98
C MET A 215 5.64 17.77 10.76
N TRP A 216 5.20 16.81 11.57
CA TRP A 216 4.03 16.94 12.42
C TRP A 216 4.34 16.52 13.85
N ASP A 217 4.21 17.48 14.79
CA ASP A 217 4.60 17.32 16.21
C ASP A 217 3.91 16.15 16.90
N THR A 218 2.68 15.84 16.55
CA THR A 218 1.96 14.69 17.11
C THR A 218 2.70 13.39 16.86
N TYR A 219 3.17 13.16 15.62
CA TYR A 219 3.93 11.95 15.31
C TYR A 219 5.27 11.90 16.02
N LYS A 220 5.95 13.05 16.17
CA LYS A 220 7.19 13.15 16.96
C LYS A 220 6.96 12.75 18.41
N GLN A 221 5.94 13.33 19.06
CA GLN A 221 5.62 13.07 20.47
C GLN A 221 5.21 11.60 20.69
N VAL A 222 4.31 11.08 19.86
CA VAL A 222 3.89 9.66 19.92
C VAL A 222 5.09 8.73 19.72
N SER A 223 5.95 9.00 18.73
CA SER A 223 7.11 8.17 18.46
C SER A 223 8.08 8.09 19.63
N LEU A 224 8.39 9.24 20.24
CA LEU A 224 9.28 9.31 21.40
C LEU A 224 8.66 8.67 22.65
N GLY A 225 7.34 8.78 22.83
CA GLY A 225 6.65 8.19 23.98
C GLY A 225 6.44 6.68 23.87
N VAL A 226 6.31 6.16 22.65
CA VAL A 226 5.94 4.75 22.42
C VAL A 226 7.15 3.86 22.13
N PHE A 227 8.15 4.36 21.41
CA PHE A 227 9.33 3.59 20.99
C PHE A 227 10.57 4.06 21.77
N PRO A 228 10.91 3.42 22.91
CA PRO A 228 11.88 3.97 23.88
C PRO A 228 13.31 4.09 23.33
N ASN A 229 13.68 3.31 22.31
CA ASN A 229 15.01 3.32 21.71
C ASN A 229 15.07 4.07 20.38
N ALA A 230 13.95 4.71 19.96
CA ALA A 230 13.85 5.26 18.62
C ALA A 230 14.46 6.66 18.50
N ILE A 231 15.24 6.84 17.45
CA ILE A 231 15.64 8.13 16.92
C ILE A 231 14.60 8.55 15.89
N VAL A 232 14.01 9.73 16.08
CA VAL A 232 13.04 10.27 15.12
C VAL A 232 13.78 11.07 14.06
N ALA A 233 13.44 10.82 12.80
CA ALA A 233 13.92 11.55 11.63
C ALA A 233 12.75 12.13 10.84
N VAL A 234 12.92 13.35 10.32
CA VAL A 234 11.93 13.98 9.46
C VAL A 234 12.27 13.76 7.98
N ASP A 235 11.25 13.59 7.16
CA ASP A 235 11.46 13.46 5.71
C ASP A 235 11.93 14.78 5.08
N SER A 236 13.11 14.73 4.46
CA SER A 236 13.70 15.89 3.79
C SER A 236 12.83 16.50 2.69
N PHE A 237 11.99 15.70 2.04
CA PHE A 237 11.04 16.19 1.04
C PHE A 237 10.06 17.23 1.66
N HIS A 238 9.59 16.99 2.88
CA HIS A 238 8.69 17.91 3.57
C HIS A 238 9.39 19.20 3.97
N VAL A 239 10.65 19.16 4.38
CA VAL A 239 11.45 20.36 4.63
C VAL A 239 11.61 21.19 3.35
N ILE A 240 12.00 20.56 2.25
CA ILE A 240 12.12 21.20 0.92
C ILE A 240 10.78 21.79 0.45
N LYS A 241 9.68 21.10 0.71
CA LYS A 241 8.33 21.61 0.40
C LYS A 241 8.02 22.91 1.13
N HIS A 242 8.34 23.03 2.43
CA HIS A 242 8.19 24.28 3.19
C HIS A 242 9.07 25.38 2.66
N LEU A 243 10.32 25.10 2.29
CA LEU A 243 11.22 26.05 1.66
C LEU A 243 10.66 26.55 0.33
N ASN A 244 10.15 25.64 -0.51
CA ASN A 244 9.55 26.00 -1.79
C ASN A 244 8.27 26.83 -1.62
N LEU A 245 7.48 26.63 -0.58
CA LEU A 245 6.34 27.46 -0.24
C LEU A 245 6.80 28.86 0.18
N ALA A 246 7.84 28.98 0.99
CA ALA A 246 8.37 30.26 1.44
C ALA A 246 8.87 31.10 0.25
N ILE A 247 9.67 30.54 -0.64
CA ILE A 247 10.17 31.27 -1.82
C ILE A 247 9.05 31.61 -2.80
N ASP A 248 8.04 30.75 -2.98
CA ASP A 248 6.91 31.06 -3.85
C ASP A 248 6.06 32.21 -3.27
N MET A 249 5.90 32.32 -1.96
CA MET A 249 5.26 33.46 -1.32
C MET A 249 6.03 34.76 -1.56
N ILE A 250 7.37 34.74 -1.49
CA ILE A 250 8.22 35.90 -1.80
C ILE A 250 8.01 36.31 -3.29
N ARG A 251 8.10 35.33 -4.20
CA ARG A 251 7.86 35.53 -5.61
C ARG A 251 6.48 36.18 -5.88
N LEU A 252 5.44 35.67 -5.23
CA LEU A 252 4.08 36.23 -5.37
C LEU A 252 3.97 37.66 -4.85
N LYS A 253 4.66 38.01 -3.77
CA LYS A 253 4.72 39.39 -3.27
C LYS A 253 5.38 40.30 -4.28
N VAL A 254 6.54 39.90 -4.83
CA VAL A 254 7.25 40.68 -5.85
C VAL A 254 6.39 40.79 -7.11
N MET A 255 5.79 39.71 -7.57
CA MET A 255 4.92 39.70 -8.75
C MET A 255 3.76 40.69 -8.62
N ARG A 256 3.15 40.82 -7.42
CA ARG A 256 2.06 41.76 -7.16
C ARG A 256 2.48 43.24 -7.29
N LYS A 257 3.77 43.57 -7.07
CA LYS A 257 4.29 44.93 -7.31
C LYS A 257 4.14 45.36 -8.77
N TYR A 258 4.04 44.39 -9.71
CA TYR A 258 3.97 44.61 -11.15
C TYR A 258 2.60 44.30 -11.76
N ASP A 259 1.56 44.17 -10.94
CA ASP A 259 0.19 43.93 -11.43
C ASP A 259 -0.38 45.18 -12.12
N LYS A 260 -1.27 44.94 -13.12
CA LYS A 260 -1.91 45.94 -13.99
C LYS A 260 -2.72 47.00 -13.24
N GLY A 261 -2.44 47.68 -12.45
CA GLY A 261 -3.14 48.70 -11.64
C GLY A 261 -2.27 49.22 -10.51
N HIS A 262 -1.14 48.58 -10.25
CA HIS A 262 -0.25 48.95 -9.16
C HIS A 262 1.10 49.48 -9.60
N SER A 263 1.50 49.27 -10.85
CA SER A 263 2.81 49.72 -11.34
C SER A 263 2.71 50.58 -12.58
N LYS A 264 3.43 51.71 -12.55
CA LYS A 264 3.64 52.62 -13.70
C LYS A 264 4.98 52.35 -14.42
N LEU A 265 5.71 51.28 -14.04
CA LEU A 265 6.99 50.94 -14.66
C LEU A 265 6.79 50.42 -16.08
N GLU A 266 7.60 50.87 -17.02
CA GLU A 266 7.55 50.47 -18.42
C GLU A 266 7.61 48.97 -18.64
N ASN A 267 8.40 48.26 -17.84
CA ASN A 267 8.59 46.79 -17.91
C ASN A 267 7.67 45.99 -16.99
N ALA A 268 6.73 46.60 -16.27
CA ALA A 268 5.91 45.91 -15.26
C ALA A 268 5.15 44.70 -15.82
N GLU A 269 4.56 44.87 -17.00
CA GLU A 269 3.80 43.80 -17.65
C GLU A 269 4.69 42.59 -18.04
N MET A 270 5.95 42.87 -18.41
CA MET A 270 6.92 41.83 -18.72
C MET A 270 7.38 41.10 -17.45
N TYR A 271 7.70 41.82 -16.40
CA TYR A 271 8.10 41.25 -15.11
C TYR A 271 6.99 40.41 -14.52
N TYR A 272 5.75 40.86 -14.53
CA TYR A 272 4.60 40.07 -14.11
C TYR A 272 4.47 38.78 -14.92
N TYR A 273 4.57 38.86 -16.26
CA TYR A 273 4.51 37.70 -17.14
C TYR A 273 5.63 36.69 -16.84
N MET A 274 6.86 37.14 -16.71
CA MET A 274 8.02 36.29 -16.46
C MET A 274 7.91 35.58 -15.11
N LEU A 275 7.59 36.32 -14.04
CA LEU A 275 7.40 35.76 -12.70
C LEU A 275 6.23 34.75 -12.61
N LYS A 276 5.16 35.00 -13.38
CA LYS A 276 4.01 34.11 -13.44
C LYS A 276 4.29 32.83 -14.23
N LYS A 277 4.86 32.96 -15.43
CA LYS A 277 5.08 31.84 -16.34
C LYS A 277 6.21 30.96 -15.89
N PHE A 278 7.29 31.52 -15.41
CA PHE A 278 8.52 30.81 -15.06
C PHE A 278 8.68 30.59 -13.55
N HIS A 279 7.57 30.55 -12.79
CA HIS A 279 7.55 30.34 -11.35
C HIS A 279 8.33 29.08 -10.91
N TYR A 280 8.35 28.04 -11.74
CA TYR A 280 9.03 26.78 -11.46
C TYR A 280 10.56 26.89 -11.33
N PHE A 281 11.17 27.98 -11.83
CA PHE A 281 12.59 28.26 -11.60
C PHE A 281 12.91 28.47 -10.12
N PHE A 282 11.95 28.96 -9.35
CA PHE A 282 12.12 29.18 -7.91
C PHE A 282 11.87 27.92 -7.07
N THR A 283 11.08 26.97 -7.55
CA THR A 283 10.64 25.82 -6.78
C THR A 283 11.31 24.50 -7.18
N LYS A 284 11.68 24.32 -8.44
CA LYS A 284 12.40 23.13 -8.90
C LYS A 284 13.89 23.20 -8.57
N ASN A 285 14.55 22.03 -8.56
CA ASN A 285 15.99 21.98 -8.64
C ASN A 285 16.41 22.44 -10.04
N TYR A 286 17.40 23.33 -10.10
CA TYR A 286 17.89 23.91 -11.34
C TYR A 286 18.34 22.86 -12.38
N ASP A 287 18.99 21.79 -11.93
CA ASP A 287 19.46 20.69 -12.77
C ASP A 287 18.32 19.90 -13.44
N ASN A 288 17.12 19.95 -12.83
CA ASN A 288 15.91 19.30 -13.36
C ASN A 288 15.09 20.19 -14.31
N ILE A 289 15.59 21.38 -14.63
CA ILE A 289 14.97 22.27 -15.61
C ILE A 289 15.51 21.89 -17.00
N TYR A 290 14.60 21.85 -17.99
CA TYR A 290 14.93 21.53 -19.38
C TYR A 290 16.08 22.38 -19.94
N ASP A 291 17.07 21.75 -20.54
CA ASP A 291 18.29 22.40 -21.05
C ASP A 291 18.13 23.06 -22.43
N GLY A 292 17.04 22.76 -23.14
CA GLY A 292 16.78 23.33 -24.46
C GLY A 292 16.20 24.73 -24.40
N LYS A 293 16.00 25.32 -25.58
CA LYS A 293 15.40 26.64 -25.74
C LYS A 293 13.90 26.61 -25.38
N ILE A 294 13.49 27.52 -24.51
CA ILE A 294 12.12 27.70 -24.02
C ILE A 294 11.54 28.97 -24.65
N LYS A 295 10.36 28.86 -25.25
CA LYS A 295 9.71 29.97 -25.91
C LYS A 295 9.18 31.02 -24.90
N VAL A 296 9.67 32.26 -25.01
CA VAL A 296 9.20 33.41 -24.27
C VAL A 296 8.19 34.17 -25.16
N HIS A 297 6.92 33.76 -25.05
CA HIS A 297 5.89 34.20 -26.02
C HIS A 297 5.74 35.72 -26.13
N LYS A 298 5.84 36.49 -25.02
CA LYS A 298 5.73 37.94 -25.04
C LYS A 298 6.89 38.65 -25.75
N LEU A 299 8.06 38.01 -25.86
CA LEU A 299 9.24 38.53 -26.54
C LEU A 299 9.39 37.99 -27.97
N HIS A 300 8.49 37.08 -28.40
CA HIS A 300 8.59 36.38 -29.67
C HIS A 300 9.97 35.72 -29.93
N THR A 301 10.67 35.33 -28.85
CA THR A 301 11.99 34.74 -28.86
C THR A 301 12.05 33.46 -28.05
N SER A 302 13.18 32.76 -28.12
CA SER A 302 13.42 31.53 -27.33
C SER A 302 14.73 31.68 -26.58
N TRP A 303 14.66 31.53 -25.27
CA TRP A 303 15.77 31.61 -24.33
C TRP A 303 16.13 30.23 -23.75
N ASP A 304 17.39 30.06 -23.40
CA ASP A 304 17.77 28.92 -22.58
C ASP A 304 17.47 29.13 -21.10
N LYS A 305 17.67 28.09 -20.30
CA LYS A 305 17.37 28.17 -18.86
C LYS A 305 18.29 29.16 -18.12
N HIS A 306 19.51 29.43 -18.60
CA HIS A 306 20.42 30.37 -17.98
C HIS A 306 19.98 31.82 -18.22
N GLU A 307 19.56 32.13 -19.45
CA GLU A 307 19.03 33.45 -19.82
C GLU A 307 17.74 33.76 -19.02
N ILE A 308 16.82 32.77 -18.91
CA ILE A 308 15.58 32.96 -18.14
C ILE A 308 15.90 33.16 -16.65
N ARG A 309 16.78 32.35 -16.07
CA ARG A 309 17.18 32.50 -14.67
C ARG A 309 17.80 33.85 -14.41
N LYS A 310 18.76 34.30 -15.24
CA LYS A 310 19.42 35.57 -15.11
C LYS A 310 18.38 36.70 -15.11
N TYR A 311 17.50 36.72 -16.10
CA TYR A 311 16.45 37.71 -16.19
C TYR A 311 15.54 37.75 -14.95
N LEU A 312 15.08 36.58 -14.48
CA LEU A 312 14.20 36.47 -13.31
C LEU A 312 14.85 37.01 -12.03
N LEU A 313 16.15 36.76 -11.83
CA LEU A 313 16.90 37.22 -10.65
C LEU A 313 17.28 38.69 -10.70
N GLU A 314 17.31 39.31 -11.88
CA GLU A 314 17.53 40.74 -12.08
C GLU A 314 16.28 41.59 -11.83
N ILE A 315 15.07 40.99 -11.81
CA ILE A 315 13.79 41.69 -11.60
C ILE A 315 13.72 42.33 -10.21
N ASP A 316 14.23 41.63 -9.18
CA ASP A 316 14.07 42.10 -7.80
C ASP A 316 15.18 41.46 -6.91
N THR A 317 15.79 42.31 -6.07
CA THR A 317 16.90 41.90 -5.19
C THR A 317 16.50 40.91 -4.15
N ASP A 318 15.26 40.98 -3.62
CA ASP A 318 14.71 40.01 -2.66
C ASP A 318 14.56 38.63 -3.28
N LEU A 319 14.18 38.56 -4.57
CA LEU A 319 14.12 37.27 -5.29
C LEU A 319 15.48 36.68 -5.53
N ASN A 320 16.49 37.47 -5.86
CA ASN A 320 17.85 37.00 -6.02
C ASN A 320 18.41 36.47 -4.71
N TYR A 321 18.27 37.21 -3.61
CA TYR A 321 18.66 36.77 -2.27
C TYR A 321 17.95 35.48 -1.88
N ALA A 322 16.64 35.43 -2.07
CA ALA A 322 15.84 34.25 -1.71
C ALA A 322 16.23 33.01 -2.53
N TYR A 323 16.50 33.19 -3.82
CA TYR A 323 16.95 32.10 -4.68
C TYR A 323 18.31 31.54 -4.22
N ASN A 324 19.27 32.39 -3.92
CA ASN A 324 20.61 31.95 -3.51
C ASN A 324 20.58 31.20 -2.16
N LEU A 325 19.89 31.75 -1.15
CA LEU A 325 19.77 31.09 0.14
C LEU A 325 19.01 29.74 0.05
N LYS A 326 18.01 29.66 -0.83
CA LYS A 326 17.34 28.37 -1.13
C LYS A 326 18.32 27.37 -1.76
N GLN A 327 19.19 27.81 -2.68
CA GLN A 327 20.18 26.93 -3.31
C GLN A 327 21.19 26.40 -2.26
N GLU A 328 21.66 27.24 -1.34
CA GLU A 328 22.54 26.83 -0.25
C GLU A 328 21.90 25.72 0.59
N TYR A 329 20.61 25.84 0.95
CA TYR A 329 19.91 24.78 1.67
C TYR A 329 19.76 23.51 0.83
N GLN A 330 19.50 23.62 -0.47
CA GLN A 330 19.37 22.45 -1.35
C GLN A 330 20.71 21.73 -1.49
N GLU A 331 21.81 22.43 -1.62
CA GLU A 331 23.15 21.87 -1.68
C GLU A 331 23.50 21.15 -0.35
N PHE A 332 23.26 21.81 0.78
CA PHE A 332 23.37 21.18 2.10
C PHE A 332 22.58 19.86 2.15
N ASN A 333 21.31 19.86 1.74
CA ASN A 333 20.49 18.66 1.79
C ASN A 333 21.01 17.52 0.90
N LEU A 334 21.73 17.82 -0.18
CA LEU A 334 22.31 16.82 -1.09
C LEU A 334 23.66 16.30 -0.60
N THR A 335 24.51 17.15 -0.06
CA THR A 335 25.94 16.87 0.19
C THR A 335 26.27 16.56 1.63
N ALA A 336 25.50 17.09 2.59
CA ALA A 336 25.79 16.95 4.02
C ALA A 336 25.80 15.48 4.48
N LYS A 337 26.65 15.22 5.47
CA LYS A 337 26.79 13.91 6.12
C LYS A 337 26.40 14.02 7.58
N TYR A 338 25.79 12.99 8.14
CA TYR A 338 25.30 12.95 9.53
C TYR A 338 26.35 13.44 10.55
N LYS A 339 27.63 13.09 10.37
CA LYS A 339 28.71 13.44 11.31
C LYS A 339 29.14 14.90 11.25
N THR A 340 28.90 15.61 10.16
CA THR A 340 29.43 16.96 9.90
C THR A 340 28.37 18.00 9.61
N CYS A 341 27.10 17.62 9.59
CA CYS A 341 26.02 18.54 9.18
C CYS A 341 25.61 19.56 10.25
N ASP A 342 26.06 19.44 11.49
CA ASP A 342 25.62 20.31 12.59
C ASP A 342 25.97 21.79 12.34
N GLU A 343 27.23 22.07 12.03
CA GLU A 343 27.73 23.44 11.80
C GLU A 343 27.06 24.11 10.59
N GLU A 344 26.95 23.36 9.48
CA GLU A 344 26.29 23.85 8.28
C GLU A 344 24.80 24.11 8.51
N LEU A 345 24.11 23.20 9.24
CA LEU A 345 22.71 23.36 9.57
C LEU A 345 22.48 24.55 10.49
N ASP A 346 23.34 24.74 11.50
CA ASP A 346 23.25 25.86 12.44
C ASP A 346 23.49 27.19 11.73
N LYS A 347 24.45 27.25 10.80
CA LYS A 347 24.67 28.42 9.94
C LYS A 347 23.42 28.72 9.12
N LEU A 348 22.87 27.74 8.41
CA LEU A 348 21.67 27.94 7.61
C LEU A 348 20.46 28.37 8.45
N ILE A 349 20.25 27.77 9.64
CA ILE A 349 19.20 28.20 10.58
C ILE A 349 19.38 29.68 10.94
N ASN A 350 20.61 30.11 11.24
CA ASN A 350 20.90 31.49 11.55
C ASN A 350 20.62 32.41 10.35
N ASP A 351 21.10 32.08 9.15
CA ASP A 351 20.94 32.85 7.94
C ASP A 351 19.46 33.05 7.57
N PHE A 352 18.65 31.97 7.69
CA PHE A 352 17.20 32.07 7.52
C PHE A 352 16.54 32.92 8.61
N ARG A 353 16.92 32.75 9.90
CA ARG A 353 16.30 33.50 11.04
C ARG A 353 16.65 34.99 11.04
N THR A 354 17.81 35.36 10.57
CA THR A 354 18.27 36.76 10.48
C THR A 354 17.92 37.43 9.16
N SER A 355 17.33 36.67 8.21
CA SER A 355 16.88 37.19 6.90
C SER A 355 15.94 38.39 7.07
N HIS A 356 16.09 39.41 6.20
CA HIS A 356 15.14 40.52 6.12
C HIS A 356 13.77 40.07 5.61
N LEU A 357 13.65 38.89 4.95
CA LEU A 357 12.41 38.35 4.44
C LEU A 357 11.63 37.59 5.52
N LYS A 358 10.38 38.00 5.76
CA LYS A 358 9.53 37.39 6.79
C LYS A 358 9.35 35.89 6.59
N GLU A 359 9.09 35.47 5.36
CA GLU A 359 8.85 34.07 5.00
C GLU A 359 10.06 33.18 5.36
N PHE A 360 11.26 33.69 5.14
CA PHE A 360 12.49 33.00 5.48
C PHE A 360 12.76 32.97 6.99
N ARG A 361 12.41 34.04 7.72
CA ARG A 361 12.48 33.98 9.19
C ARG A 361 11.55 32.92 9.77
N GLU A 362 10.34 32.78 9.24
CA GLU A 362 9.42 31.73 9.66
C GLU A 362 9.95 30.32 9.29
N PHE A 363 10.53 30.17 8.11
CA PHE A 363 11.20 28.93 7.73
C PHE A 363 12.42 28.61 8.64
N GLY A 364 13.20 29.61 9.00
CA GLY A 364 14.32 29.46 9.94
C GLY A 364 13.86 29.02 11.34
N LYS A 365 12.72 29.51 11.83
CA LYS A 365 12.10 29.02 13.07
C LYS A 365 11.70 27.54 12.94
N LEU A 366 11.10 27.16 11.80
CA LEU A 366 10.74 25.78 11.51
C LEU A 366 11.98 24.86 11.50
N LEU A 367 13.06 25.27 10.82
CA LEU A 367 14.31 24.52 10.80
C LEU A 367 14.87 24.33 12.22
N ASN A 368 14.85 25.38 13.03
CA ASN A 368 15.34 25.30 14.41
C ASN A 368 14.49 24.36 15.27
N HIS A 369 13.17 24.37 15.10
CA HIS A 369 12.25 23.48 15.81
C HIS A 369 12.50 21.98 15.46
N TRP A 370 12.81 21.68 14.19
CA TRP A 370 13.04 20.34 13.69
C TRP A 370 14.54 20.00 13.51
N ARG A 371 15.44 20.79 14.11
CA ARG A 371 16.89 20.67 13.91
C ARG A 371 17.41 19.26 14.11
N THR A 372 17.05 18.64 15.21
CA THR A 372 17.50 17.29 15.58
C THR A 372 16.99 16.24 14.58
N GLU A 373 15.72 16.32 14.22
CA GLU A 373 15.10 15.35 13.31
C GLU A 373 15.57 15.54 11.86
N ILE A 374 15.92 16.78 11.46
CA ILE A 374 16.56 17.08 10.16
C ILE A 374 17.96 16.45 10.14
N LYS A 375 18.78 16.67 11.18
CA LYS A 375 20.08 16.00 11.32
C LYS A 375 19.94 14.48 11.23
N ASN A 376 19.03 13.90 11.98
CA ASN A 376 18.79 12.46 12.00
C ASN A 376 18.43 11.90 10.62
N SER A 377 17.81 12.70 9.75
CA SER A 377 17.49 12.26 8.38
C SER A 377 18.73 11.92 7.55
N PHE A 378 19.92 12.41 7.89
CA PHE A 378 21.16 12.08 7.19
C PHE A 378 21.74 10.71 7.57
N ILE A 379 21.19 10.03 8.58
CA ILE A 379 21.55 8.65 8.92
C ILE A 379 21.25 7.75 7.72
N LYS A 380 22.22 6.88 7.38
CA LYS A 380 22.07 5.90 6.30
C LYS A 380 22.05 4.50 6.88
N ILE A 381 21.02 3.74 6.56
CA ILE A 381 20.85 2.34 6.94
C ILE A 381 20.65 1.46 5.71
N ASP A 382 20.77 0.15 5.89
CA ASP A 382 20.50 -0.81 4.82
C ASP A 382 19.02 -0.84 4.50
N ALA A 383 18.69 -0.84 3.21
CA ALA A 383 17.32 -0.97 2.70
C ALA A 383 17.34 -1.84 1.44
N TYR A 384 16.25 -2.57 1.21
CA TYR A 384 16.14 -3.46 0.07
C TYR A 384 15.55 -2.75 -1.14
N THR A 385 16.13 -3.03 -2.30
CA THR A 385 15.62 -2.57 -3.59
C THR A 385 15.78 -3.66 -4.63
N THR A 386 14.92 -3.66 -5.65
CA THR A 386 15.04 -4.57 -6.78
C THR A 386 15.95 -3.94 -7.83
N GLU A 387 16.99 -4.62 -8.20
CA GLU A 387 17.85 -4.20 -9.29
C GLU A 387 17.11 -4.31 -10.62
N LYS A 388 17.14 -3.23 -11.41
CA LYS A 388 16.34 -3.15 -12.66
C LYS A 388 16.77 -4.13 -13.75
N LYS A 389 18.05 -4.54 -13.76
CA LYS A 389 18.60 -5.43 -14.79
C LYS A 389 18.40 -6.90 -14.48
N THR A 390 18.62 -7.30 -13.22
CA THR A 390 18.59 -8.71 -12.79
C THR A 390 17.28 -9.13 -12.13
N ASN A 391 16.42 -8.17 -11.73
CA ASN A 391 15.26 -8.37 -10.87
C ASN A 391 15.60 -8.96 -9.47
N GLU A 392 16.87 -8.95 -9.09
CA GLU A 392 17.31 -9.43 -7.78
C GLU A 392 17.08 -8.39 -6.69
N ILE A 393 16.85 -8.86 -5.48
CA ILE A 393 16.73 -7.99 -4.30
C ILE A 393 18.13 -7.74 -3.76
N ILE A 394 18.58 -6.48 -3.82
CA ILE A 394 19.87 -6.04 -3.32
C ILE A 394 19.72 -5.12 -2.10
N SER A 395 20.69 -5.14 -1.21
CA SER A 395 20.78 -4.21 -0.09
C SER A 395 21.62 -3.00 -0.48
N ILE A 396 21.10 -1.81 -0.22
CA ILE A 396 21.79 -0.54 -0.45
C ILE A 396 21.68 0.37 0.76
N LYS A 397 22.72 1.17 1.03
CA LYS A 397 22.68 2.20 2.06
C LYS A 397 21.76 3.34 1.61
N LYS A 398 20.66 3.54 2.32
CA LYS A 398 19.71 4.63 2.08
C LYS A 398 19.65 5.60 3.25
N ARG A 399 19.57 6.89 2.94
CA ARG A 399 19.22 7.94 3.88
C ARG A 399 17.78 7.73 4.37
N LEU A 400 17.52 8.03 5.66
CA LEU A 400 16.18 7.96 6.23
C LEU A 400 15.25 8.97 5.51
N SER A 401 14.18 8.47 4.91
CA SER A 401 13.19 9.27 4.17
C SER A 401 11.85 8.54 4.10
N ASN A 402 10.77 9.26 3.88
CA ASN A 402 9.42 8.70 3.67
C ASN A 402 9.17 8.21 2.22
N GLY A 403 10.21 8.11 1.38
CA GLY A 403 10.07 7.62 0.01
C GLY A 403 9.35 6.27 -0.13
N PRO A 404 9.58 5.26 0.74
CA PRO A 404 8.78 4.03 0.75
C PRO A 404 7.28 4.30 0.95
N MET A 405 6.92 5.26 1.79
CA MET A 405 5.56 5.62 2.14
C MET A 405 4.81 6.28 0.98
N GLU A 406 5.47 7.15 0.20
CA GLU A 406 4.85 7.78 -0.98
C GLU A 406 4.34 6.74 -1.97
N GLY A 407 5.17 5.74 -2.31
CA GLY A 407 4.78 4.64 -3.18
C GLY A 407 3.68 3.76 -2.58
N GLY A 408 3.70 3.53 -1.26
CA GLY A 408 2.67 2.83 -0.51
C GLY A 408 1.35 3.58 -0.54
N ASN A 409 1.36 4.85 -0.16
CA ASN A 409 0.19 5.72 -0.14
C ASN A 409 -0.46 5.88 -1.51
N SER A 410 0.32 5.96 -2.58
CA SER A 410 -0.21 5.99 -3.96
C SER A 410 -1.03 4.73 -4.27
N ARG A 411 -0.54 3.54 -3.91
CA ARG A 411 -1.27 2.28 -4.08
C ARG A 411 -2.51 2.20 -3.20
N ILE A 412 -2.44 2.67 -1.95
CA ILE A 412 -3.61 2.70 -1.05
C ILE A 412 -4.69 3.65 -1.60
N LYS A 413 -4.30 4.84 -2.09
CA LYS A 413 -5.22 5.78 -2.76
C LYS A 413 -5.88 5.16 -3.99
N CYS A 414 -5.15 4.35 -4.77
CA CYS A 414 -5.71 3.60 -5.90
C CYS A 414 -6.78 2.60 -5.44
N ILE A 415 -6.52 1.83 -4.37
CA ILE A 415 -7.51 0.91 -3.78
C ILE A 415 -8.78 1.65 -3.37
N ILE A 416 -8.66 2.81 -2.69
CA ILE A 416 -9.81 3.62 -2.26
C ILE A 416 -10.59 4.14 -3.48
N LYS A 417 -9.89 4.70 -4.46
CA LYS A 417 -10.50 5.30 -5.66
C LYS A 417 -11.25 4.27 -6.49
N ASN A 418 -10.63 3.12 -6.77
CA ASN A 418 -11.23 2.08 -7.61
C ASN A 418 -12.47 1.43 -6.96
N ALA A 419 -12.49 1.33 -5.64
CA ALA A 419 -13.63 0.82 -4.89
C ALA A 419 -14.75 1.85 -4.67
N ASN A 420 -14.61 3.08 -5.17
CA ASN A 420 -15.49 4.21 -4.83
C ASN A 420 -15.66 4.42 -3.31
N GLY A 421 -14.61 4.09 -2.55
CA GLY A 421 -14.59 4.11 -1.09
C GLY A 421 -14.95 2.77 -0.43
N TYR A 422 -14.74 2.71 0.86
CA TYR A 422 -15.09 1.58 1.72
C TYR A 422 -16.04 2.05 2.81
N LYS A 423 -16.89 1.14 3.31
CA LYS A 423 -17.78 1.38 4.47
C LYS A 423 -17.27 0.72 5.75
N ASN A 424 -16.42 -0.30 5.62
CA ASN A 424 -15.86 -1.08 6.71
C ASN A 424 -14.35 -0.92 6.75
N PHE A 425 -13.82 -0.33 7.83
CA PHE A 425 -12.40 -0.08 8.00
C PHE A 425 -11.57 -1.37 8.10
N ASP A 426 -12.05 -2.38 8.82
CA ASP A 426 -11.29 -3.63 8.98
C ASP A 426 -11.12 -4.36 7.66
N ARG A 427 -12.15 -4.38 6.81
CA ARG A 427 -12.04 -4.95 5.46
C ARG A 427 -11.12 -4.12 4.58
N PHE A 428 -11.15 -2.80 4.67
CA PHE A 428 -10.21 -1.92 3.99
C PHE A 428 -8.77 -2.18 4.44
N ARG A 429 -8.53 -2.24 5.76
CA ARG A 429 -7.22 -2.55 6.34
C ARG A 429 -6.70 -3.90 5.84
N LYS A 430 -7.50 -4.97 5.94
CA LYS A 430 -7.16 -6.30 5.38
C LYS A 430 -6.84 -6.21 3.89
N ARG A 431 -7.62 -5.44 3.11
CA ARG A 431 -7.42 -5.27 1.67
C ARG A 431 -6.10 -4.61 1.34
N VAL A 432 -5.71 -3.57 2.09
CA VAL A 432 -4.42 -2.90 1.94
C VAL A 432 -3.28 -3.85 2.28
N LEU A 433 -3.32 -4.47 3.46
CA LEU A 433 -2.28 -5.42 3.90
C LEU A 433 -2.08 -6.55 2.89
N PHE A 434 -3.17 -7.15 2.41
CA PHE A 434 -3.13 -8.25 1.47
C PHE A 434 -2.58 -7.85 0.09
N SER A 435 -2.98 -6.67 -0.44
CA SER A 435 -2.60 -6.26 -1.80
C SER A 435 -1.20 -5.66 -1.89
N ILE A 436 -0.75 -4.96 -0.85
CA ILE A 436 0.56 -4.30 -0.87
C ILE A 436 1.66 -5.28 -0.45
N ASN A 437 1.38 -6.13 0.52
CA ASN A 437 2.31 -7.15 1.00
C ASN A 437 2.18 -8.43 0.15
N LYS A 438 2.74 -8.42 -1.05
CA LYS A 438 2.56 -9.45 -2.08
C LYS A 438 2.84 -10.89 -1.63
N ASN A 439 3.72 -11.08 -0.65
CA ASN A 439 4.15 -12.39 -0.17
C ASN A 439 3.28 -12.96 0.97
N THR A 440 2.18 -12.28 1.32
CA THR A 440 1.25 -12.80 2.33
C THR A 440 0.63 -14.12 1.84
N PRO A 441 0.80 -15.23 2.55
CA PRO A 441 0.24 -16.52 2.14
C PRO A 441 -1.29 -16.49 2.19
N ILE A 442 -1.93 -17.18 1.22
CA ILE A 442 -3.39 -17.39 1.21
C ILE A 442 -3.67 -18.60 2.09
N ARG A 443 -4.24 -18.40 3.26
CA ARG A 443 -4.59 -19.48 4.21
C ARG A 443 -6.01 -19.28 4.70
N SER A 444 -6.83 -20.36 4.70
CA SER A 444 -8.18 -20.27 5.27
C SER A 444 -8.12 -20.08 6.79
N ASN A 445 -8.87 -19.12 7.28
CA ASN A 445 -9.01 -18.83 8.71
C ASN A 445 -9.86 -19.90 9.44
N ASN A 446 -10.59 -20.77 8.70
CA ASN A 446 -11.49 -21.79 9.28
C ASN A 446 -10.76 -23.00 9.88
N LYS A 447 -9.46 -23.20 9.60
CA LYS A 447 -8.69 -24.29 10.20
C LYS A 447 -8.50 -24.20 11.72
N SER A 448 -8.76 -23.06 12.33
CA SER A 448 -8.66 -22.88 13.79
C SER A 448 -9.92 -23.31 14.54
N LYS A 449 -11.09 -23.36 13.89
CA LYS A 449 -12.34 -23.74 14.55
C LYS A 449 -12.54 -25.24 14.71
N ASP A 450 -11.94 -26.05 13.84
CA ASP A 450 -12.05 -27.52 13.94
C ASP A 450 -11.16 -28.10 15.06
N LYS A 451 -10.06 -27.44 15.44
CA LYS A 451 -9.20 -27.88 16.56
C LYS A 451 -9.79 -27.63 17.95
N ASP A 452 -10.59 -26.57 18.10
CA ASP A 452 -11.23 -26.26 19.39
C ASP A 452 -12.47 -27.13 19.66
N ASN A 453 -13.10 -27.72 18.64
CA ASN A 453 -14.20 -28.63 18.80
C ASN A 453 -13.74 -30.10 19.10
N ASP A 454 -12.57 -30.51 18.62
CA ASP A 454 -12.02 -31.82 18.92
C ASP A 454 -11.52 -31.95 20.38
N ASN A 455 -11.08 -30.83 21.00
CA ASN A 455 -10.69 -30.82 22.40
C ASN A 455 -11.87 -30.74 23.37
N LYS A 456 -13.03 -30.19 22.96
CA LYS A 456 -14.23 -30.15 23.81
C LYS A 456 -14.98 -31.50 23.89
N ASN A 457 -14.72 -32.42 22.98
CA ASN A 457 -15.31 -33.77 22.99
C ASN A 457 -14.43 -34.86 23.64
N LYS A 458 -13.28 -34.50 24.19
CA LYS A 458 -12.42 -35.42 24.95
C LYS A 458 -12.62 -35.34 26.47
N ASP A 459 -13.36 -34.32 26.94
CA ASP A 459 -13.65 -34.09 28.36
C ASP A 459 -15.14 -34.31 28.70
N LYS A 460 -15.82 -35.23 27.99
CA LYS A 460 -17.16 -35.72 28.36
C LYS A 460 -17.19 -37.23 28.33
#